data_1bdd5bcf01c433f2b7e44a02b84a5138
#
_entry.id   1bdd5bcf01c433f2b7e44a02b84a5138
#
_cell.length_a   1.000
_cell.length_b   1.000
_cell.length_c   1.000
_cell.angle_alpha   90.00
_cell.angle_beta   90.00
_cell.angle_gamma   90.00
#
_symmetry.space_group_name_H-M   'P 1'
#
loop_
_entity.id
_entity.type
_entity.pdbx_description
1 polymer ?
#
loop_
_entity_poly.entity_id
_entity_poly.type
_entity_poly.pdbx_seq_one_letter_code
_entity_poly.pdbx_strand_id
1 'polypeptide(L)'
;MKYNTTRLLNGLRIIHLPSASPVVYCGYEVNAGSASEEPIEGGIAHFCEHATFKGTQRRDSLDIIRCLENVGGDLNAYTTKTTTVY
;
A
#
# COMPACT_ATOMS: atom_id res chain seq x y z
N MET A 1 7.53 -22.64 6.14
CA MET A 1 6.41 -21.78 5.76
C MET A 1 6.29 -21.78 4.25
N LYS A 2 5.15 -22.19 3.74
CA LYS A 2 4.94 -22.30 2.29
C LYS A 2 4.10 -21.11 1.81
N TYR A 3 4.58 -20.44 0.78
CA TYR A 3 3.85 -19.36 0.13
C TYR A 3 3.82 -19.58 -1.38
N ASN A 4 2.83 -19.01 -2.04
CA ASN A 4 2.67 -19.07 -3.47
C ASN A 4 3.10 -17.75 -4.09
N THR A 5 3.73 -17.81 -5.27
CA THR A 5 4.11 -16.62 -6.02
C THR A 5 3.53 -16.68 -7.41
N THR A 6 3.08 -15.55 -7.91
CA THR A 6 2.53 -15.40 -9.26
C THR A 6 2.94 -14.04 -9.81
N ARG A 7 3.14 -13.96 -11.10
CA ARG A 7 3.38 -12.69 -11.79
C ARG A 7 2.28 -12.49 -12.83
N LEU A 8 1.59 -11.35 -12.76
CA LEU A 8 0.59 -10.97 -13.74
C LEU A 8 1.25 -10.49 -15.04
N LEU A 9 0.48 -10.43 -16.12
CA LEU A 9 1.00 -10.01 -17.43
C LEU A 9 1.56 -8.57 -17.40
N ASN A 10 1.03 -7.72 -16.52
CA ASN A 10 1.50 -6.34 -16.34
C ASN A 10 2.78 -6.22 -15.49
N GLY A 11 3.34 -7.37 -15.06
CA GLY A 11 4.55 -7.40 -14.23
C GLY A 11 4.32 -7.38 -12.73
N LEU A 12 3.09 -7.20 -12.26
CA LEU A 12 2.78 -7.21 -10.83
C LEU A 12 3.06 -8.60 -10.26
N ARG A 13 3.85 -8.66 -9.19
CA ARG A 13 4.12 -9.90 -8.46
C ARG A 13 3.16 -10.02 -7.29
N ILE A 14 2.62 -11.21 -7.12
CA ILE A 14 1.72 -11.52 -6.02
C ILE A 14 2.38 -12.59 -5.17
N ILE A 15 2.46 -12.35 -3.88
CA ILE A 15 2.92 -13.32 -2.89
C ILE A 15 1.72 -13.65 -2.00
N HIS A 16 1.38 -14.93 -1.93
CA HIS A 16 0.22 -15.39 -1.16
C HIS A 16 0.66 -16.40 -0.13
N LEU A 17 0.40 -16.11 1.13
CA LEU A 17 0.63 -17.01 2.24
C LEU A 17 -0.73 -17.45 2.81
N PRO A 18 -1.17 -18.69 2.51
CA PRO A 18 -2.42 -19.20 3.08
C PRO A 18 -2.33 -19.32 4.59
N SER A 19 -3.42 -19.00 5.27
CA SER A 19 -3.52 -19.08 6.72
C SER A 19 -4.92 -19.55 7.12
N ALA A 20 -4.99 -20.27 8.23
CA ALA A 20 -6.26 -20.68 8.84
C ALA A 20 -6.88 -19.57 9.71
N SER A 21 -6.18 -18.46 9.89
CA SER A 21 -6.67 -17.32 10.67
C SER A 21 -7.89 -16.69 10.00
N PRO A 22 -8.90 -16.25 10.77
CA PRO A 22 -10.01 -15.48 10.21
C PRO A 22 -9.61 -14.04 9.82
N VAL A 23 -8.41 -13.60 10.18
CA VAL A 23 -7.91 -12.27 9.87
C VAL A 23 -7.06 -12.33 8.60
N VAL A 24 -7.29 -11.39 7.68
CA VAL A 24 -6.56 -11.29 6.41
C VAL A 24 -5.69 -10.04 6.44
N TYR A 25 -4.45 -10.19 6.03
CA TYR A 25 -3.52 -9.07 5.83
C TYR A 25 -3.20 -8.98 4.35
N CYS A 26 -3.32 -7.79 3.77
CA CYS A 26 -2.90 -7.58 2.39
C CYS A 26 -2.30 -6.18 2.23
N GLY A 27 -1.45 -6.03 1.21
CA GLY A 27 -0.81 -4.75 0.95
C GLY A 27 -0.14 -4.72 -0.40
N TYR A 28 0.19 -3.51 -0.83
CA TYR A 28 0.99 -3.25 -2.01
C TYR A 28 2.32 -2.66 -1.58
N GLU A 29 3.41 -3.25 -2.05
CA GLU A 29 4.74 -2.72 -1.85
C GLU A 29 5.25 -2.15 -3.16
N VAL A 30 5.61 -0.87 -3.14
CA VAL A 30 6.18 -0.17 -4.28
C VAL A 30 7.68 -0.03 -4.05
N ASN A 31 8.49 -0.46 -5.02
CA ASN A 31 9.95 -0.37 -4.95
C ASN A 31 10.41 1.07 -5.23
N ALA A 32 9.92 2.02 -4.46
CA ALA A 32 10.27 3.42 -4.51
C ALA A 32 10.10 4.02 -3.10
N GLY A 33 11.11 4.69 -2.63
CA GLY A 33 11.12 5.34 -1.33
C GLY A 33 11.89 6.65 -1.39
N SER A 34 12.22 7.22 -0.23
CA SER A 34 12.89 8.51 -0.17
C SER A 34 14.26 8.52 -0.85
N ALA A 35 14.95 7.38 -0.91
CA ALA A 35 16.25 7.27 -1.58
C ALA A 35 16.16 7.32 -3.11
N SER A 36 14.97 7.10 -3.68
CA SER A 36 14.73 7.19 -5.12
C SER A 36 14.45 8.60 -5.60
N GLU A 37 14.33 9.55 -4.68
CA GLU A 37 13.99 10.94 -4.99
C GLU A 37 15.21 11.73 -5.46
N GLU A 38 15.02 12.58 -6.47
CA GLU A 38 16.01 13.58 -6.82
C GLU A 38 16.08 14.63 -5.71
N PRO A 39 17.20 15.36 -5.53
CA PRO A 39 17.31 16.36 -4.46
C PRO A 39 16.20 17.43 -4.49
N ILE A 40 15.70 17.78 -5.68
CA ILE A 40 14.61 18.75 -5.82
C ILE A 40 13.24 18.15 -5.46
N GLU A 41 13.13 16.84 -5.37
CA GLU A 41 11.89 16.12 -5.11
C GLU A 41 11.77 15.68 -3.66
N GLY A 42 12.60 16.22 -2.76
CA GLY A 42 12.64 15.76 -1.35
C GLY A 42 11.27 15.70 -0.71
N GLY A 43 10.92 14.51 -0.20
CA GLY A 43 9.63 14.25 0.44
C GLY A 43 8.51 13.82 -0.49
N ILE A 44 8.76 13.65 -1.81
CA ILE A 44 7.68 13.33 -2.76
C ILE A 44 7.06 11.96 -2.52
N ALA A 45 7.85 10.96 -2.15
CA ALA A 45 7.31 9.62 -1.86
C ALA A 45 6.37 9.67 -0.65
N HIS A 46 6.76 10.35 0.40
CA HIS A 46 5.95 10.55 1.59
C HIS A 46 4.70 11.39 1.28
N PHE A 47 4.84 12.42 0.45
CA PHE A 47 3.72 13.22 0.00
C PHE A 47 2.71 12.39 -0.80
N CYS A 48 3.18 11.54 -1.71
CA CYS A 48 2.30 10.65 -2.49
C CYS A 48 1.57 9.66 -1.58
N GLU A 49 2.24 9.14 -0.56
CA GLU A 49 1.62 8.31 0.46
C GLU A 49 0.45 9.04 1.12
N HIS A 50 0.65 10.27 1.58
CA HIS A 50 -0.42 11.08 2.16
C HIS A 50 -1.53 11.36 1.15
N ALA A 51 -1.17 11.69 -0.10
CA ALA A 51 -2.13 12.05 -1.13
C ALA A 51 -3.12 10.91 -1.44
N THR A 52 -2.70 9.65 -1.33
CA THR A 52 -3.58 8.52 -1.59
C THR A 52 -4.72 8.41 -0.58
N PHE A 53 -4.57 9.02 0.60
CA PHE A 53 -5.59 9.02 1.65
C PHE A 53 -6.47 10.29 1.64
N LYS A 54 -6.24 11.22 0.71
CA LYS A 54 -6.97 12.49 0.68
C LYS A 54 -8.22 12.47 -0.17
N GLY A 55 -8.36 11.50 -1.06
CA GLY A 55 -9.57 11.33 -1.84
C GLY A 55 -9.33 10.84 -3.25
N THR A 56 -10.42 10.41 -3.86
CA THR A 56 -10.50 10.01 -5.26
C THR A 56 -11.72 10.69 -5.88
N GLN A 57 -12.01 10.41 -7.14
CA GLN A 57 -13.23 10.93 -7.78
C GLN A 57 -14.51 10.45 -7.11
N ARG A 58 -14.48 9.27 -6.46
CA ARG A 58 -15.68 8.63 -5.88
C ARG A 58 -15.70 8.63 -4.37
N ARG A 59 -14.56 8.92 -3.71
CA ARG A 59 -14.42 8.84 -2.26
C ARG A 59 -13.68 10.04 -1.75
N ASP A 60 -14.18 10.67 -0.70
CA ASP A 60 -13.43 11.67 0.05
C ASP A 60 -12.46 10.97 1.03
N SER A 61 -11.68 11.74 1.78
CA SER A 61 -10.70 11.17 2.71
C SER A 61 -11.34 10.32 3.79
N LEU A 62 -12.53 10.71 4.25
CA LEU A 62 -13.25 9.96 5.28
C LEU A 62 -13.78 8.63 4.74
N ASP A 63 -14.26 8.60 3.49
CA ASP A 63 -14.72 7.38 2.84
C ASP A 63 -13.58 6.38 2.68
N ILE A 64 -12.38 6.85 2.35
CA ILE A 64 -11.21 5.99 2.21
C ILE A 64 -10.88 5.30 3.53
N ILE A 65 -10.85 6.05 4.61
CA ILE A 65 -10.59 5.51 5.95
C ILE A 65 -11.68 4.52 6.36
N ARG A 66 -12.94 4.86 6.12
CA ARG A 66 -14.08 4.06 6.55
C ARG A 66 -14.28 2.77 5.76
N CYS A 67 -13.75 2.67 4.54
CA CYS A 67 -14.01 1.49 3.71
C CYS A 67 -13.56 0.18 4.37
N LEU A 68 -12.50 0.20 5.18
CA LEU A 68 -12.08 -0.96 5.96
C LEU A 68 -12.59 -0.91 7.40
N GLU A 69 -12.67 0.27 8.02
CA GLU A 69 -13.19 0.39 9.38
C GLU A 69 -14.61 -0.13 9.50
N ASN A 70 -15.44 0.06 8.48
CA ASN A 70 -16.82 -0.41 8.47
C ASN A 70 -16.95 -1.94 8.54
N VAL A 71 -15.89 -2.66 8.23
CA VAL A 71 -15.84 -4.13 8.33
C VAL A 71 -14.83 -4.60 9.38
N GLY A 72 -14.41 -3.70 10.27
CA GLY A 72 -13.50 -4.02 11.37
C GLY A 72 -12.02 -4.09 10.97
N GLY A 73 -11.68 -3.57 9.80
CA GLY A 73 -10.29 -3.57 9.32
C GLY A 73 -9.57 -2.27 9.59
N ASP A 74 -8.25 -2.31 9.45
CA ASP A 74 -7.37 -1.15 9.53
C ASP A 74 -6.72 -0.88 8.19
N LEU A 75 -6.59 0.39 7.84
CA LEU A 75 -5.89 0.85 6.64
C LEU A 75 -4.70 1.70 7.06
N ASN A 76 -3.53 1.38 6.50
CA ASN A 76 -2.31 2.11 6.85
C ASN A 76 -1.33 2.12 5.68
N ALA A 77 -0.30 2.94 5.82
CA ALA A 77 0.79 3.02 4.84
C ALA A 77 2.04 3.55 5.52
N TYR A 78 3.20 3.26 4.93
CA TYR A 78 4.46 3.84 5.37
C TYR A 78 5.45 3.93 4.22
N THR A 79 6.38 4.87 4.33
CA THR A 79 7.46 5.09 3.36
C THR A 79 8.80 4.92 4.06
N THR A 80 9.68 4.13 3.45
CA THR A 80 11.07 3.98 3.89
C THR A 80 12.00 4.56 2.83
N LYS A 81 13.32 4.39 3.01
CA LYS A 81 14.29 4.83 2.01
C LYS A 81 14.17 4.07 0.69
N THR A 82 13.73 2.83 0.72
CA THR A 82 13.75 1.94 -0.44
C THR A 82 12.37 1.54 -0.92
N THR A 83 11.34 1.61 -0.06
CA THR A 83 10.00 1.13 -0.39
C THR A 83 8.92 2.05 0.15
N THR A 84 7.76 2.00 -0.50
CA THR A 84 6.51 2.54 0.03
C THR A 84 5.50 1.39 0.07
N VAL A 85 4.81 1.24 1.19
CA VAL A 85 3.86 0.15 1.42
C VAL A 85 2.49 0.73 1.74
N TYR A 86 1.48 0.19 1.06
CA TYR A 86 0.07 0.54 1.26
C TYR A 86 -0.71 -0.65 1.77
#